data_1164807ec5ab243ec19ea33e03fff012
#
_entry.id   1164807ec5ab243ec19ea33e03fff012
#
_cell.length_a   1.000
_cell.length_b   1.000
_cell.length_c   1.000
_cell.angle_alpha   90.00
_cell.angle_beta   90.00
_cell.angle_gamma   90.00
#
_symmetry.space_group_name_H-M   'P 1'
#
loop_
_entity.id
_entity.type
_entity.pdbx_description
1 polymer ?
#
loop_
_entity_poly.entity_id
_entity_poly.type
_entity_poly.pdbx_seq_one_letter_code
_entity_poly.pdbx_strand_id
1 'polypeptide(L)'
;MFNVSGCNNSSTNFWKRVVWSPETMNKNKSKILALKYRPSTFKELIGQEVISETISNAIKMNKTPNAYLLTGIRGVGKTTTARLIAKALNCSKYSEKGEMCGEQETCHCREIENSNHIDVLEMDAASKTGIDDVRELIENSKYNPTSAKYKIFIIDEVHMLSKQAFNGLLKTLEEPPEKLKFILATTEVRKIPVTVLSRCQRFDLKRVSLVAISKHLKEICTIEKGNVTDQALNIISRASEGSVRDAVSLLDRTLIHQSLKPNQIIDAKEVRDMLGLVDKSKLINLLGFVFKGDQKNTLKVFKEIFDDGLDGKLFLNDILEILYLLSRRCNVLTDSFHTSL
;
A
#
# COMPACT_ATOMS: atom_id res chain seq x y z
N MET A 1 -58.59 13.01 48.40
CA MET A 1 -59.16 11.65 48.22
C MET A 1 -59.12 11.31 46.77
N PHE A 2 -58.15 10.54 46.34
CA PHE A 2 -58.25 9.47 45.31
C PHE A 2 -56.97 8.71 45.39
N ASN A 3 -57.08 7.49 45.81
CA ASN A 3 -56.07 6.45 45.94
C ASN A 3 -55.84 5.89 44.56
N VAL A 4 -54.63 5.83 44.08
CA VAL A 4 -54.23 4.95 42.96
C VAL A 4 -53.00 4.16 43.39
N SER A 5 -53.30 2.98 43.82
CA SER A 5 -52.35 1.88 44.03
C SER A 5 -51.97 1.26 42.71
N GLY A 6 -50.71 0.93 42.55
CA GLY A 6 -50.25 -0.20 41.73
C GLY A 6 -49.79 0.12 40.33
N CYS A 7 -48.51 0.41 40.17
CA CYS A 7 -47.76 0.07 38.96
C CYS A 7 -46.46 -0.63 39.38
N ASN A 8 -46.44 -1.93 39.18
CA ASN A 8 -45.30 -2.81 39.42
C ASN A 8 -44.12 -2.42 38.52
N ASN A 9 -43.03 -2.06 39.13
CA ASN A 9 -41.71 -1.92 38.56
C ASN A 9 -41.15 -3.31 38.18
N SER A 10 -41.36 -3.75 36.95
CA SER A 10 -40.71 -4.95 36.41
C SER A 10 -39.87 -4.71 35.14
N SER A 11 -39.62 -3.45 34.74
CA SER A 11 -38.86 -3.11 33.54
C SER A 11 -37.44 -2.55 33.78
N THR A 12 -36.97 -2.46 35.03
CA THR A 12 -35.63 -1.88 35.33
C THR A 12 -34.49 -2.91 35.43
N ASN A 13 -34.76 -4.22 35.27
CA ASN A 13 -33.75 -5.25 35.45
C ASN A 13 -33.17 -5.82 34.14
N PHE A 14 -33.65 -5.36 32.97
CA PHE A 14 -33.11 -5.86 31.70
C PHE A 14 -31.78 -5.18 31.30
N TRP A 15 -31.54 -3.95 31.68
CA TRP A 15 -30.33 -3.17 31.32
C TRP A 15 -29.14 -3.37 32.27
N LYS A 16 -29.29 -4.03 33.41
CA LYS A 16 -28.21 -4.28 34.38
C LYS A 16 -27.34 -5.53 34.12
N ARG A 17 -27.55 -6.27 33.01
CA ARG A 17 -26.79 -7.50 32.72
C ARG A 17 -25.81 -7.41 31.56
N VAL A 18 -25.57 -6.23 30.99
CA VAL A 18 -24.49 -6.03 30.04
C VAL A 18 -23.43 -5.14 30.71
N VAL A 19 -22.79 -5.68 31.73
CA VAL A 19 -21.53 -5.12 32.25
C VAL A 19 -20.45 -5.56 31.26
N TRP A 20 -20.13 -4.69 30.33
CA TRP A 20 -18.95 -4.84 29.49
C TRP A 20 -17.72 -4.64 30.39
N SER A 21 -17.05 -5.72 30.76
CA SER A 21 -15.77 -5.61 31.46
C SER A 21 -14.75 -5.02 30.47
N PRO A 22 -13.94 -4.03 30.89
CA PRO A 22 -12.90 -3.42 30.05
C PRO A 22 -11.87 -4.43 29.52
N GLU A 23 -11.74 -5.59 30.16
CA GLU A 23 -10.78 -6.63 29.78
C GLU A 23 -11.20 -7.45 28.56
N THR A 24 -12.49 -7.49 28.19
CA THR A 24 -12.97 -8.19 26.98
C THR A 24 -12.89 -7.34 25.72
N MET A 25 -12.73 -6.02 25.82
CA MET A 25 -12.59 -5.11 24.66
C MET A 25 -11.21 -5.14 23.99
N ASN A 26 -10.19 -5.75 24.59
CA ASN A 26 -8.82 -5.59 24.12
C ASN A 26 -8.22 -6.82 23.39
N LYS A 27 -9.00 -7.87 23.10
CA LYS A 27 -8.49 -9.09 22.46
C LYS A 27 -8.90 -9.33 21.02
N ASN A 28 -9.83 -8.55 20.42
CA ASN A 28 -10.27 -8.77 19.04
C ASN A 28 -10.50 -7.47 18.25
N LYS A 29 -9.53 -6.55 18.25
CA LYS A 29 -9.41 -5.65 17.10
C LYS A 29 -8.80 -6.46 15.97
N SER A 30 -9.63 -6.98 15.06
CA SER A 30 -9.19 -7.55 13.79
C SER A 30 -8.38 -6.47 13.07
N LYS A 31 -7.05 -6.60 13.11
CA LYS A 31 -6.18 -5.69 12.35
C LYS A 31 -6.43 -5.98 10.89
N ILE A 32 -6.70 -4.96 10.09
CA ILE A 32 -6.77 -5.03 8.62
C ILE A 32 -5.53 -5.79 8.12
N LEU A 33 -5.69 -6.77 7.24
CA LEU A 33 -4.59 -7.62 6.78
C LEU A 33 -3.41 -6.82 6.22
N ALA A 34 -3.65 -5.71 5.54
CA ALA A 34 -2.61 -4.82 5.03
C ALA A 34 -1.70 -4.22 6.12
N LEU A 35 -2.17 -4.13 7.37
CA LEU A 35 -1.37 -3.72 8.53
C LEU A 35 -0.72 -4.92 9.22
N LYS A 36 -1.42 -6.06 9.28
CA LYS A 36 -0.93 -7.30 9.91
C LYS A 36 0.27 -7.89 9.17
N TYR A 37 0.22 -7.89 7.83
CA TYR A 37 1.26 -8.43 6.94
C TYR A 37 2.19 -7.34 6.40
N ARG A 38 2.34 -6.23 7.11
CA ARG A 38 3.31 -5.19 6.74
C ARG A 38 4.72 -5.73 6.98
N PRO A 39 5.62 -5.68 5.98
CA PRO A 39 7.00 -6.14 6.12
C PRO A 39 7.71 -5.50 7.32
N SER A 40 8.33 -6.32 8.16
CA SER A 40 9.12 -5.91 9.32
C SER A 40 10.62 -5.94 9.07
N THR A 41 11.05 -6.62 8.00
CA THR A 41 12.44 -6.76 7.57
C THR A 41 12.59 -6.48 6.07
N PHE A 42 13.81 -6.18 5.62
CA PHE A 42 14.11 -5.98 4.20
C PHE A 42 13.92 -7.25 3.36
N LYS A 43 14.08 -8.43 3.97
CA LYS A 43 13.88 -9.73 3.29
C LYS A 43 12.41 -9.99 2.91
N GLU A 44 11.49 -9.38 3.63
CA GLU A 44 10.05 -9.50 3.39
C GLU A 44 9.52 -8.51 2.34
N LEU A 45 10.37 -7.57 1.87
CA LEU A 45 9.98 -6.63 0.81
C LEU A 45 9.94 -7.34 -0.53
N ILE A 46 8.74 -7.53 -1.06
CA ILE A 46 8.50 -8.26 -2.29
C ILE A 46 8.83 -7.40 -3.51
N GLY A 47 9.64 -7.94 -4.44
CA GLY A 47 9.96 -7.31 -5.71
C GLY A 47 10.87 -6.07 -5.61
N GLN A 48 11.51 -5.86 -4.44
CA GLN A 48 12.43 -4.75 -4.20
C GLN A 48 13.82 -5.23 -3.74
N GLU A 49 14.22 -6.44 -4.14
CA GLU A 49 15.42 -7.13 -3.65
C GLU A 49 16.68 -6.28 -3.86
N VAL A 50 16.86 -5.73 -5.06
CA VAL A 50 18.06 -4.91 -5.43
C VAL A 50 18.16 -3.66 -4.58
N ILE A 51 17.04 -2.98 -4.33
CA ILE A 51 17.00 -1.75 -3.51
C ILE A 51 17.30 -2.12 -2.06
N SER A 52 16.70 -3.19 -1.55
CA SER A 52 16.90 -3.70 -0.21
C SER A 52 18.37 -4.06 0.05
N GLU A 53 19.01 -4.76 -0.87
CA GLU A 53 20.42 -5.11 -0.80
C GLU A 53 21.33 -3.87 -0.87
N THR A 54 21.03 -2.94 -1.77
CA THR A 54 21.81 -1.69 -1.92
C THR A 54 21.79 -0.88 -0.63
N ILE A 55 20.60 -0.68 -0.05
CA ILE A 55 20.44 0.06 1.21
C ILE A 55 21.12 -0.68 2.36
N SER A 56 20.93 -2.01 2.45
CA SER A 56 21.55 -2.85 3.47
C SER A 56 23.06 -2.74 3.44
N ASN A 57 23.66 -2.82 2.25
CA ASN A 57 25.10 -2.72 2.07
C ASN A 57 25.63 -1.32 2.41
N ALA A 58 24.91 -0.25 2.01
CA ALA A 58 25.29 1.11 2.36
C ALA A 58 25.31 1.33 3.88
N ILE A 59 24.33 0.77 4.60
CA ILE A 59 24.27 0.85 6.07
C ILE A 59 25.42 0.06 6.72
N LYS A 60 25.69 -1.16 6.25
CA LYS A 60 26.80 -2.00 6.75
C LYS A 60 28.16 -1.33 6.54
N MET A 61 28.35 -0.67 5.39
CA MET A 61 29.58 0.06 5.08
C MET A 61 29.67 1.43 5.77
N ASN A 62 28.67 1.82 6.55
CA ASN A 62 28.54 3.15 7.18
C ASN A 62 28.60 4.32 6.16
N LYS A 63 28.23 4.05 4.90
CA LYS A 63 28.16 5.02 3.79
C LYS A 63 26.70 5.39 3.52
N THR A 64 26.03 5.97 4.50
CA THR A 64 24.62 6.30 4.41
C THR A 64 24.42 7.74 3.95
N PRO A 65 23.57 8.03 2.95
CA PRO A 65 23.25 9.41 2.55
C PRO A 65 22.52 10.16 3.67
N ASN A 66 22.56 11.49 3.60
CA ASN A 66 21.81 12.32 4.54
C ASN A 66 20.33 12.43 4.17
N ALA A 67 20.00 12.30 2.89
CA ALA A 67 18.63 12.31 2.41
C ALA A 67 18.38 11.18 1.42
N TYR A 68 17.35 10.38 1.70
CA TYR A 68 16.81 9.33 0.84
C TYR A 68 15.55 9.86 0.14
N LEU A 69 15.39 9.54 -1.14
CA LEU A 69 14.15 9.82 -1.86
C LEU A 69 13.59 8.51 -2.42
N LEU A 70 12.50 8.04 -1.84
CA LEU A 70 11.80 6.82 -2.28
C LEU A 70 10.70 7.22 -3.26
N THR A 71 10.76 6.68 -4.47
CA THR A 71 9.79 6.96 -5.53
C THR A 71 9.08 5.69 -5.97
N GLY A 72 7.89 5.81 -6.50
CA GLY A 72 7.12 4.67 -7.01
C GLY A 72 5.62 4.86 -6.85
N ILE A 73 4.85 3.97 -7.44
CA ILE A 73 3.38 4.01 -7.38
C ILE A 73 2.87 3.87 -5.94
N ARG A 74 1.60 4.24 -5.73
CA ARG A 74 0.94 4.04 -4.45
C ARG A 74 0.90 2.55 -4.09
N GLY A 75 1.09 2.22 -2.80
CA GLY A 75 0.96 0.85 -2.29
C GLY A 75 2.10 -0.11 -2.61
N VAL A 76 3.21 0.35 -3.23
CA VAL A 76 4.40 -0.47 -3.55
C VAL A 76 5.34 -0.66 -2.36
N GLY A 77 5.07 0.00 -1.23
CA GLY A 77 5.85 -0.15 0.00
C GLY A 77 6.80 1.01 0.33
N LYS A 78 6.64 2.22 -0.26
CA LYS A 78 7.50 3.40 0.02
C LYS A 78 7.62 3.71 1.52
N THR A 79 6.50 3.94 2.19
CA THR A 79 6.45 4.25 3.62
C THR A 79 6.96 3.08 4.48
N THR A 80 6.72 1.85 4.06
CA THR A 80 7.27 0.65 4.72
C THR A 80 8.78 0.62 4.60
N THR A 81 9.33 0.83 3.39
CA THR A 81 10.77 0.91 3.14
C THR A 81 11.40 2.06 3.94
N ALA A 82 10.73 3.22 4.03
CA ALA A 82 11.18 4.33 4.86
C ALA A 82 11.35 3.94 6.33
N ARG A 83 10.37 3.27 6.92
CA ARG A 83 10.44 2.77 8.30
C ARG A 83 11.51 1.69 8.47
N LEU A 84 11.69 0.80 7.48
CA LEU A 84 12.75 -0.21 7.53
C LEU A 84 14.16 0.42 7.50
N ILE A 85 14.35 1.47 6.69
CA ILE A 85 15.60 2.25 6.69
C ILE A 85 15.82 2.90 8.06
N ALA A 86 14.79 3.53 8.64
CA ALA A 86 14.88 4.14 9.96
C ALA A 86 15.21 3.12 11.05
N LYS A 87 14.57 1.94 11.01
CA LYS A 87 14.91 0.81 11.91
C LYS A 87 16.36 0.38 11.75
N ALA A 88 16.82 0.17 10.53
CA ALA A 88 18.17 -0.29 10.24
C ALA A 88 19.25 0.71 10.65
N LEU A 89 19.00 2.00 10.46
CA LEU A 89 19.94 3.07 10.86
C LEU A 89 20.09 3.19 12.38
N ASN A 90 19.01 2.96 13.13
CA ASN A 90 18.97 3.10 14.59
C ASN A 90 19.09 1.75 15.35
N CYS A 91 19.17 0.63 14.64
CA CYS A 91 19.33 -0.68 15.23
C CYS A 91 20.82 -0.97 15.50
N SER A 92 21.20 -1.14 16.75
CA SER A 92 22.57 -1.47 17.15
C SER A 92 23.07 -2.79 16.55
N LYS A 93 22.22 -3.81 16.50
CA LYS A 93 22.57 -5.13 15.95
C LYS A 93 22.68 -5.16 14.43
N TYR A 94 21.95 -4.28 13.74
CA TYR A 94 21.95 -4.27 12.28
C TYR A 94 23.31 -3.84 11.72
N SER A 95 23.96 -2.87 12.34
CA SER A 95 25.31 -2.43 11.96
C SER A 95 26.37 -3.51 12.15
N GLU A 96 26.18 -4.42 13.10
CA GLU A 96 27.13 -5.50 13.40
C GLU A 96 26.88 -6.78 12.59
N LYS A 97 25.65 -7.25 12.55
CA LYS A 97 25.28 -8.56 11.97
C LYS A 97 24.49 -8.47 10.66
N GLY A 98 23.99 -7.29 10.29
CA GLY A 98 23.14 -7.08 9.11
C GLY A 98 21.74 -7.68 9.23
N GLU A 99 21.33 -8.05 10.43
CA GLU A 99 19.99 -8.54 10.74
C GLU A 99 19.35 -7.64 11.80
N MET A 100 18.07 -7.29 11.59
CA MET A 100 17.34 -6.50 12.58
C MET A 100 17.15 -7.31 13.85
N CYS A 101 17.29 -6.67 14.99
CA CYS A 101 16.96 -7.30 16.25
C CYS A 101 15.43 -7.52 16.26
N GLY A 102 14.97 -8.74 16.35
CA GLY A 102 13.53 -9.02 16.46
C GLY A 102 12.85 -8.24 17.60
N GLU A 103 11.88 -8.80 18.28
CA GLU A 103 11.12 -8.16 19.36
C GLU A 103 11.89 -7.96 20.70
N GLN A 104 13.19 -7.73 20.67
CA GLN A 104 13.95 -7.52 21.89
C GLN A 104 13.65 -6.16 22.51
N GLU A 105 13.29 -6.15 23.78
CA GLU A 105 12.83 -4.98 24.55
C GLU A 105 13.84 -3.82 24.62
N THR A 106 15.13 -4.07 24.38
CA THR A 106 16.20 -3.07 24.48
C THR A 106 16.47 -2.28 23.19
N CYS A 107 15.74 -2.54 22.11
CA CYS A 107 15.96 -1.88 20.82
C CYS A 107 14.78 -1.01 20.41
N HIS A 108 15.07 0.15 19.83
CA HIS A 108 14.09 1.12 19.31
C HIS A 108 13.24 0.60 18.12
N CYS A 109 13.53 -0.60 17.60
CA CYS A 109 12.89 -1.14 16.40
C CYS A 109 11.36 -1.24 16.51
N ARG A 110 10.82 -1.63 17.66
CA ARG A 110 9.39 -1.77 17.92
C ARG A 110 8.67 -0.41 17.95
N GLU A 111 9.29 0.58 18.58
CA GLU A 111 8.75 1.94 18.67
C GLU A 111 8.73 2.61 17.30
N ILE A 112 9.79 2.42 16.49
CA ILE A 112 9.88 2.93 15.12
C ILE A 112 8.83 2.27 14.23
N GLU A 113 8.61 0.96 14.36
CA GLU A 113 7.58 0.24 13.60
C GLU A 113 6.18 0.77 13.89
N ASN A 114 5.90 1.10 15.15
CA ASN A 114 4.63 1.67 15.59
C ASN A 114 4.53 3.20 15.39
N SER A 115 5.54 3.86 14.81
CA SER A 115 5.63 5.32 14.62
C SER A 115 5.53 6.14 15.91
N ASN A 116 6.04 5.59 17.03
CA ASN A 116 5.97 6.20 18.37
C ASN A 116 7.35 6.60 18.92
N HIS A 117 8.42 6.51 18.12
CA HIS A 117 9.76 6.82 18.56
C HIS A 117 10.04 8.33 18.56
N ILE A 118 10.61 8.86 19.65
CA ILE A 118 10.84 10.31 19.84
C ILE A 118 11.83 10.90 18.81
N ASP A 119 12.85 10.12 18.40
CA ASP A 119 13.85 10.57 17.43
C ASP A 119 13.51 10.18 15.98
N VAL A 120 12.37 9.52 15.71
CA VAL A 120 11.90 9.19 14.36
C VAL A 120 10.53 9.79 14.16
N LEU A 121 10.51 10.96 13.52
CA LEU A 121 9.28 11.72 13.28
C LEU A 121 8.75 11.41 11.88
N GLU A 122 7.51 10.93 11.82
CA GLU A 122 6.82 10.65 10.57
C GLU A 122 5.74 11.69 10.33
N MET A 123 5.77 12.31 9.16
CA MET A 123 4.80 13.31 8.71
C MET A 123 4.24 12.92 7.34
N ASP A 124 2.93 12.98 7.21
CA ASP A 124 2.24 12.89 5.92
C ASP A 124 2.01 14.29 5.37
N ALA A 125 2.69 14.62 4.28
CA ALA A 125 2.56 15.94 3.64
C ALA A 125 1.19 16.15 2.98
N ALA A 126 0.36 15.13 2.81
CA ALA A 126 -1.02 15.28 2.35
C ALA A 126 -1.92 15.90 3.43
N SER A 127 -1.63 15.66 4.70
CA SER A 127 -2.37 16.22 5.86
C SER A 127 -1.72 17.49 6.42
N LYS A 128 -0.40 17.65 6.24
CA LYS A 128 0.43 18.74 6.76
C LYS A 128 1.23 19.40 5.64
N THR A 129 0.59 20.29 4.89
CA THR A 129 1.16 20.93 3.70
C THR A 129 1.84 22.27 3.99
N GLY A 130 1.64 22.80 5.19
CA GLY A 130 2.00 24.16 5.58
C GLY A 130 3.52 24.37 5.79
N ILE A 131 3.94 25.64 5.68
CA ILE A 131 5.31 26.03 6.00
C ILE A 131 5.58 25.92 7.51
N ASP A 132 4.56 26.10 8.35
CA ASP A 132 4.73 26.09 9.80
C ASP A 132 4.99 24.68 10.33
N ASP A 133 4.34 23.64 9.76
CA ASP A 133 4.64 22.25 10.06
C ASP A 133 6.10 21.89 9.75
N VAL A 134 6.59 22.38 8.60
CA VAL A 134 7.98 22.16 8.18
C VAL A 134 8.96 22.97 9.03
N ARG A 135 8.61 24.19 9.45
CA ARG A 135 9.42 24.99 10.39
C ARG A 135 9.60 24.26 11.73
N GLU A 136 8.54 23.67 12.26
CA GLU A 136 8.63 22.87 13.48
C GLU A 136 9.60 21.69 13.31
N LEU A 137 9.56 20.99 12.17
CA LEU A 137 10.54 19.94 11.85
C LEU A 137 11.98 20.47 11.79
N ILE A 138 12.18 21.65 11.14
CA ILE A 138 13.50 22.28 11.03
C ILE A 138 14.02 22.70 12.41
N GLU A 139 13.17 23.24 13.27
CA GLU A 139 13.55 23.59 14.63
C GLU A 139 13.93 22.35 15.43
N ASN A 140 13.13 21.30 15.33
CA ASN A 140 13.42 20.01 15.92
C ASN A 140 14.74 19.40 15.41
N SER A 141 15.14 19.70 14.15
CA SER A 141 16.37 19.16 13.56
C SER A 141 17.65 19.69 14.21
N LYS A 142 17.58 20.85 14.87
CA LYS A 142 18.73 21.49 15.55
C LYS A 142 19.17 20.72 16.81
N TYR A 143 18.27 19.94 17.39
CA TYR A 143 18.55 19.16 18.61
C TYR A 143 19.09 17.79 18.26
N ASN A 144 20.11 17.34 19.00
CA ASN A 144 20.63 16.00 18.88
C ASN A 144 19.56 14.94 19.21
N PRO A 145 19.69 13.70 18.65
CA PRO A 145 18.82 12.60 19.05
C PRO A 145 18.95 12.32 20.54
N THR A 146 17.84 11.99 21.19
CA THR A 146 17.75 11.79 22.63
C THR A 146 18.16 10.36 23.02
N SER A 147 17.72 9.36 22.26
CA SER A 147 17.92 7.95 22.58
C SER A 147 18.50 7.14 21.41
N ALA A 148 18.24 7.54 20.19
CA ALA A 148 18.69 6.83 18.99
C ALA A 148 20.04 7.31 18.46
N LYS A 149 20.65 6.56 17.53
CA LYS A 149 21.88 6.95 16.84
C LYS A 149 21.69 8.15 15.92
N TYR A 150 20.58 8.15 15.20
CA TYR A 150 20.20 9.20 14.25
C TYR A 150 18.81 9.72 14.54
N LYS A 151 18.64 11.03 14.38
CA LYS A 151 17.32 11.66 14.28
C LYS A 151 16.84 11.56 12.84
N ILE A 152 15.65 11.03 12.63
CA ILE A 152 15.16 10.70 11.29
C ILE A 152 13.81 11.38 11.07
N PHE A 153 13.69 12.11 9.96
CA PHE A 153 12.43 12.66 9.50
C PHE A 153 11.94 11.87 8.28
N ILE A 154 10.80 11.22 8.42
CA ILE A 154 10.10 10.54 7.33
C ILE A 154 8.99 11.47 6.86
N ILE A 155 9.06 11.92 5.60
CA ILE A 155 8.02 12.75 4.98
C ILE A 155 7.40 11.95 3.84
N ASP A 156 6.17 11.50 4.06
CA ASP A 156 5.41 10.78 3.03
C ASP A 156 4.66 11.77 2.13
N GLU A 157 4.45 11.38 0.87
CA GLU A 157 3.85 12.17 -0.20
C GLU A 157 4.42 13.61 -0.27
N VAL A 158 5.73 13.73 -0.17
CA VAL A 158 6.46 15.02 -0.07
C VAL A 158 6.12 16.00 -1.19
N HIS A 159 5.64 15.54 -2.35
CA HIS A 159 5.20 16.38 -3.47
C HIS A 159 3.97 17.25 -3.14
N MET A 160 3.27 16.99 -2.03
CA MET A 160 2.16 17.80 -1.55
C MET A 160 2.60 19.05 -0.75
N LEU A 161 3.88 19.15 -0.40
CA LEU A 161 4.41 20.32 0.29
C LEU A 161 4.32 21.57 -0.59
N SER A 162 4.04 22.71 0.03
CA SER A 162 4.07 24.01 -0.64
C SER A 162 5.50 24.38 -1.09
N LYS A 163 5.61 25.25 -2.09
CA LYS A 163 6.92 25.74 -2.55
C LYS A 163 7.72 26.41 -1.43
N GLN A 164 7.03 27.10 -0.52
CA GLN A 164 7.65 27.76 0.63
C GLN A 164 8.19 26.74 1.64
N ALA A 165 7.46 25.64 1.87
CA ALA A 165 7.89 24.53 2.71
C ALA A 165 9.13 23.83 2.14
N PHE A 166 9.18 23.58 0.81
CA PHE A 166 10.38 23.08 0.15
C PHE A 166 11.58 23.98 0.34
N ASN A 167 11.40 25.30 0.14
CA ASN A 167 12.48 26.28 0.32
C ASN A 167 13.00 26.29 1.76
N GLY A 168 12.12 26.11 2.75
CA GLY A 168 12.52 25.95 4.14
C GLY A 168 13.44 24.75 4.40
N LEU A 169 13.15 23.62 3.75
CA LEU A 169 13.93 22.38 3.87
C LEU A 169 15.31 22.46 3.17
N LEU A 170 15.47 23.29 2.13
CA LEU A 170 16.68 23.32 1.31
C LEU A 170 17.95 23.57 2.15
N LYS A 171 17.93 24.55 3.06
CA LYS A 171 19.09 24.86 3.90
C LYS A 171 19.53 23.66 4.76
N THR A 172 18.57 22.94 5.33
CA THR A 172 18.84 21.76 6.17
C THR A 172 19.26 20.55 5.33
N LEU A 173 18.83 20.46 4.07
CA LEU A 173 19.25 19.40 3.14
C LEU A 173 20.66 19.68 2.57
N GLU A 174 21.07 20.96 2.46
CA GLU A 174 22.41 21.37 2.01
C GLU A 174 23.46 21.12 3.09
N GLU A 175 23.16 21.56 4.31
CA GLU A 175 24.04 21.47 5.47
C GLU A 175 23.32 20.73 6.62
N PRO A 176 23.07 19.40 6.48
CA PRO A 176 22.38 18.66 7.53
C PRO A 176 23.30 18.47 8.74
N PRO A 177 22.76 18.56 9.97
CA PRO A 177 23.47 18.13 11.17
C PRO A 177 23.95 16.69 11.04
N GLU A 178 25.11 16.35 11.62
CA GLU A 178 25.76 15.03 11.46
C GLU A 178 24.86 13.83 11.75
N LYS A 179 23.99 13.98 12.74
CA LYS A 179 23.10 12.89 13.20
C LYS A 179 21.67 12.98 12.63
N LEU A 180 21.44 13.86 11.63
CA LEU A 180 20.14 14.02 11.01
C LEU A 180 20.06 13.24 9.70
N LYS A 181 18.96 12.53 9.47
CA LYS A 181 18.64 11.85 8.21
C LYS A 181 17.23 12.19 7.75
N PHE A 182 17.08 12.43 6.46
CA PHE A 182 15.77 12.60 5.82
C PHE A 182 15.41 11.38 5.00
N ILE A 183 14.16 10.97 5.06
CA ILE A 183 13.60 9.92 4.19
C ILE A 183 12.32 10.48 3.58
N LEU A 184 12.41 10.88 2.32
CA LEU A 184 11.31 11.47 1.56
C LEU A 184 10.68 10.39 0.72
N ALA A 185 9.34 10.31 0.70
CA ALA A 185 8.60 9.39 -0.14
C ALA A 185 7.64 10.16 -1.06
N THR A 186 7.50 9.72 -2.31
CA THR A 186 6.60 10.37 -3.28
C THR A 186 6.07 9.41 -4.33
N THR A 187 4.87 9.68 -4.80
CA THR A 187 4.30 9.07 -6.00
C THR A 187 4.62 9.89 -7.26
N GLU A 188 4.91 11.19 -7.12
CA GLU A 188 5.07 12.13 -8.23
C GLU A 188 6.41 12.88 -8.16
N VAL A 189 7.46 12.29 -8.72
CA VAL A 189 8.81 12.89 -8.74
C VAL A 189 8.85 14.22 -9.49
N ARG A 190 8.04 14.36 -10.55
CA ARG A 190 8.02 15.56 -11.40
C ARG A 190 7.58 16.83 -10.67
N LYS A 191 6.87 16.70 -9.56
CA LYS A 191 6.42 17.83 -8.73
C LYS A 191 7.47 18.29 -7.72
N ILE A 192 8.55 17.52 -7.53
CA ILE A 192 9.62 17.89 -6.59
C ILE A 192 10.61 18.81 -7.29
N PRO A 193 11.02 19.92 -6.64
CA PRO A 193 12.02 20.82 -7.18
C PRO A 193 13.36 20.11 -7.44
N VAL A 194 14.01 20.43 -8.56
CA VAL A 194 15.31 19.85 -8.95
C VAL A 194 16.39 20.10 -7.89
N THR A 195 16.29 21.22 -7.19
CA THR A 195 17.18 21.60 -6.08
C THR A 195 17.13 20.62 -4.91
N VAL A 196 15.97 20.01 -4.64
CA VAL A 196 15.80 18.94 -3.63
C VAL A 196 16.29 17.61 -4.20
N LEU A 197 15.92 17.30 -5.46
CA LEU A 197 16.32 16.04 -6.10
C LEU A 197 17.84 15.86 -6.15
N SER A 198 18.60 16.95 -6.43
CA SER A 198 20.07 16.89 -6.50
C SER A 198 20.77 16.62 -5.17
N ARG A 199 20.07 16.76 -4.04
CA ARG A 199 20.59 16.54 -2.67
C ARG A 199 20.15 15.25 -2.04
N CYS A 200 19.29 14.50 -2.74
CA CYS A 200 18.76 13.22 -2.26
C CYS A 200 19.33 12.04 -3.06
N GLN A 201 19.64 10.97 -2.38
CA GLN A 201 19.87 9.70 -3.08
C GLN A 201 18.52 9.06 -3.40
N ARG A 202 18.26 8.91 -4.71
CA ARG A 202 16.99 8.41 -5.21
C ARG A 202 16.98 6.89 -5.33
N PHE A 203 15.86 6.29 -4.90
CA PHE A 203 15.55 4.87 -5.01
C PHE A 203 14.17 4.70 -5.63
N ASP A 204 14.13 4.11 -6.82
CA ASP A 204 12.90 3.93 -7.59
C ASP A 204 12.30 2.55 -7.32
N LEU A 205 11.28 2.48 -6.46
CA LEU A 205 10.56 1.24 -6.19
C LEU A 205 9.71 0.86 -7.39
N LYS A 206 9.89 -0.37 -7.85
CA LYS A 206 9.23 -0.90 -9.04
C LYS A 206 7.85 -1.48 -8.69
N ARG A 207 6.96 -1.53 -9.69
CA ARG A 207 5.74 -2.33 -9.59
C ARG A 207 6.10 -3.78 -9.33
N VAL A 208 5.40 -4.41 -8.40
CA VAL A 208 5.62 -5.83 -8.10
C VAL A 208 4.98 -6.68 -9.20
N SER A 209 5.69 -7.73 -9.62
CA SER A 209 5.19 -8.63 -10.66
C SER A 209 3.94 -9.38 -10.20
N LEU A 210 3.05 -9.68 -11.14
CA LEU A 210 1.81 -10.43 -10.85
C LEU A 210 2.08 -11.78 -10.19
N VAL A 211 3.16 -12.46 -10.63
CA VAL A 211 3.56 -13.76 -10.07
C VAL A 211 3.97 -13.63 -8.60
N ALA A 212 4.76 -12.59 -8.27
CA ALA A 212 5.21 -12.36 -6.90
C ALA A 212 4.03 -11.98 -5.98
N ILE A 213 3.10 -11.14 -6.45
CA ILE A 213 1.89 -10.79 -5.70
C ILE A 213 1.01 -12.04 -5.48
N SER A 214 0.73 -12.83 -6.52
CA SER A 214 -0.10 -14.03 -6.41
C SER A 214 0.49 -15.04 -5.42
N LYS A 215 1.83 -15.23 -5.43
CA LYS A 215 2.51 -16.08 -4.46
C LYS A 215 2.33 -15.57 -3.04
N HIS A 216 2.52 -14.28 -2.81
CA HIS A 216 2.35 -13.67 -1.49
C HIS A 216 0.92 -13.76 -0.98
N LEU A 217 -0.08 -13.50 -1.85
CA LEU A 217 -1.48 -13.66 -1.48
C LEU A 217 -1.81 -15.10 -1.11
N LYS A 218 -1.22 -16.09 -1.79
CA LYS A 218 -1.40 -17.51 -1.48
C LYS A 218 -0.83 -17.86 -0.11
N GLU A 219 0.35 -17.32 0.24
CA GLU A 219 0.94 -17.48 1.58
C GLU A 219 0.04 -16.89 2.66
N ILE A 220 -0.49 -15.68 2.46
CA ILE A 220 -1.43 -15.05 3.40
C ILE A 220 -2.71 -15.88 3.53
N CYS A 221 -3.30 -16.33 2.42
CA CYS A 221 -4.48 -17.19 2.43
C CYS A 221 -4.27 -18.46 3.26
N THR A 222 -3.11 -19.09 3.13
CA THR A 222 -2.78 -20.30 3.89
C THR A 222 -2.70 -20.01 5.39
N ILE A 223 -2.09 -18.89 5.79
CA ILE A 223 -1.98 -18.47 7.19
C ILE A 223 -3.35 -18.13 7.78
N GLU A 224 -4.19 -17.41 7.03
CA GLU A 224 -5.54 -17.00 7.45
C GLU A 224 -6.59 -18.14 7.29
N LYS A 225 -6.18 -19.32 6.81
CA LYS A 225 -7.06 -20.46 6.54
C LYS A 225 -8.19 -20.12 5.56
N GLY A 226 -7.91 -19.24 4.60
CA GLY A 226 -8.85 -18.89 3.54
C GLY A 226 -8.89 -19.94 2.42
N ASN A 227 -10.07 -20.20 1.87
CA ASN A 227 -10.28 -21.10 0.73
C ASN A 227 -10.56 -20.30 -0.54
N VAL A 228 -9.49 -19.85 -1.21
CA VAL A 228 -9.57 -19.06 -2.44
C VAL A 228 -8.82 -19.79 -3.55
N THR A 229 -9.43 -19.90 -4.74
CA THR A 229 -8.79 -20.58 -5.87
C THR A 229 -7.59 -19.77 -6.42
N ASP A 230 -6.61 -20.46 -7.01
CA ASP A 230 -5.44 -19.79 -7.65
C ASP A 230 -5.89 -18.85 -8.78
N GLN A 231 -6.97 -19.17 -9.48
CA GLN A 231 -7.56 -18.28 -10.51
C GLN A 231 -8.10 -16.97 -9.90
N ALA A 232 -8.77 -17.05 -8.75
CA ALA A 232 -9.27 -15.90 -8.03
C ALA A 232 -8.11 -15.01 -7.52
N LEU A 233 -7.05 -15.61 -6.95
CA LEU A 233 -5.83 -14.88 -6.54
C LEU A 233 -5.15 -14.17 -7.72
N ASN A 234 -5.12 -14.77 -8.90
CA ASN A 234 -4.59 -14.15 -10.10
C ASN A 234 -5.43 -12.93 -10.55
N ILE A 235 -6.75 -12.96 -10.38
CA ILE A 235 -7.63 -11.82 -10.68
C ILE A 235 -7.33 -10.68 -9.69
N ILE A 236 -7.25 -10.96 -8.39
CA ILE A 236 -6.89 -9.97 -7.36
C ILE A 236 -5.52 -9.35 -7.67
N SER A 237 -4.53 -10.18 -8.03
CA SER A 237 -3.19 -9.72 -8.38
C SER A 237 -3.19 -8.79 -9.59
N ARG A 238 -4.01 -9.05 -10.62
CA ARG A 238 -4.16 -8.17 -11.79
C ARG A 238 -4.85 -6.87 -11.42
N ALA A 239 -5.94 -6.94 -10.67
CA ALA A 239 -6.71 -5.76 -10.25
C ALA A 239 -5.89 -4.80 -9.35
N SER A 240 -4.86 -5.31 -8.67
CA SER A 240 -3.95 -4.51 -7.83
C SER A 240 -2.91 -3.71 -8.61
N GLU A 241 -2.74 -3.91 -9.93
CA GLU A 241 -1.81 -3.17 -10.82
C GLU A 241 -0.36 -3.09 -10.29
N GLY A 242 0.11 -4.07 -9.52
CA GLY A 242 1.45 -4.11 -8.95
C GLY A 242 1.57 -3.44 -7.57
N SER A 243 0.45 -3.04 -6.95
CA SER A 243 0.36 -2.52 -5.58
C SER A 243 0.13 -3.67 -4.60
N VAL A 244 1.08 -3.95 -3.74
CA VAL A 244 0.95 -5.00 -2.70
C VAL A 244 -0.14 -4.63 -1.68
N ARG A 245 -0.22 -3.35 -1.29
CA ARG A 245 -1.22 -2.87 -0.33
C ARG A 245 -2.64 -3.10 -0.83
N ASP A 246 -2.89 -2.76 -2.10
CA ASP A 246 -4.21 -2.90 -2.69
C ASP A 246 -4.56 -4.38 -2.89
N ALA A 247 -3.57 -5.22 -3.30
CA ALA A 247 -3.74 -6.66 -3.40
C ALA A 247 -4.16 -7.30 -2.07
N VAL A 248 -3.46 -6.97 -0.98
CA VAL A 248 -3.80 -7.50 0.36
C VAL A 248 -5.15 -6.95 0.85
N SER A 249 -5.49 -5.69 0.54
CA SER A 249 -6.80 -5.12 0.90
C SER A 249 -7.95 -5.78 0.14
N LEU A 250 -7.74 -6.14 -1.14
CA LEU A 250 -8.72 -6.89 -1.93
C LEU A 250 -8.88 -8.32 -1.40
N LEU A 251 -7.77 -8.96 -1.01
CA LEU A 251 -7.81 -10.27 -0.36
C LEU A 251 -8.57 -10.22 0.97
N ASP A 252 -8.35 -9.20 1.80
CA ASP A 252 -9.04 -9.00 3.07
C ASP A 252 -10.57 -8.96 2.85
N ARG A 253 -11.03 -8.15 1.88
CA ARG A 253 -12.45 -8.11 1.49
C ARG A 253 -12.98 -9.47 1.04
N THR A 254 -12.17 -10.21 0.29
CA THR A 254 -12.52 -11.56 -0.19
C THR A 254 -12.68 -12.55 0.97
N LEU A 255 -11.77 -12.52 1.94
CA LEU A 255 -11.84 -13.39 3.13
C LEU A 255 -12.98 -12.99 4.07
N ILE A 256 -13.30 -11.71 4.20
CA ILE A 256 -14.50 -11.26 4.93
C ILE A 256 -15.77 -11.81 4.26
N HIS A 257 -15.84 -11.75 2.92
CA HIS A 257 -16.99 -12.34 2.20
C HIS A 257 -17.10 -13.85 2.44
N GLN A 258 -15.97 -14.57 2.47
CA GLN A 258 -15.95 -16.00 2.81
C GLN A 258 -16.48 -16.28 4.22
N SER A 259 -16.19 -15.41 5.20
CA SER A 259 -16.64 -15.60 6.57
C SER A 259 -18.17 -15.60 6.71
N LEU A 260 -18.88 -14.97 5.78
CA LEU A 260 -20.36 -14.99 5.72
C LEU A 260 -20.91 -16.31 5.18
N LYS A 261 -20.10 -17.10 4.46
CA LYS A 261 -20.45 -18.40 3.89
C LYS A 261 -19.35 -19.43 4.21
N PRO A 262 -19.23 -19.88 5.46
CA PRO A 262 -18.22 -20.85 5.87
C PRO A 262 -18.38 -22.13 5.06
N ASN A 263 -17.29 -22.67 4.52
CA ASN A 263 -17.16 -23.84 3.64
C ASN A 263 -17.34 -23.60 2.13
N GLN A 264 -17.59 -22.38 1.67
CA GLN A 264 -17.61 -22.10 0.25
C GLN A 264 -16.18 -21.75 -0.22
N ILE A 265 -15.73 -22.39 -1.32
CA ILE A 265 -14.47 -22.03 -2.00
C ILE A 265 -14.78 -20.83 -2.88
N ILE A 266 -14.06 -19.73 -2.66
CA ILE A 266 -14.23 -18.54 -3.49
C ILE A 266 -13.56 -18.78 -4.84
N ASP A 267 -14.35 -18.72 -5.88
CA ASP A 267 -13.92 -18.90 -7.24
C ASP A 267 -13.62 -17.56 -7.98
N ALA A 268 -13.14 -17.68 -9.20
CA ALA A 268 -12.83 -16.55 -10.04
C ALA A 268 -14.05 -15.67 -10.39
N LYS A 269 -15.26 -16.28 -10.43
CA LYS A 269 -16.49 -15.57 -10.76
C LYS A 269 -16.92 -14.67 -9.61
N GLU A 270 -16.94 -15.19 -8.40
CA GLU A 270 -17.29 -14.41 -7.20
C GLU A 270 -16.37 -13.21 -6.99
N VAL A 271 -15.06 -13.38 -7.24
CA VAL A 271 -14.10 -12.27 -7.14
C VAL A 271 -14.36 -11.21 -8.22
N ARG A 272 -14.69 -11.61 -9.45
CA ARG A 272 -15.05 -10.63 -10.50
C ARG A 272 -16.30 -9.85 -10.12
N ASP A 273 -17.34 -10.54 -9.66
CA ASP A 273 -18.60 -9.90 -9.25
C ASP A 273 -18.35 -8.92 -8.08
N MET A 274 -17.52 -9.31 -7.10
CA MET A 274 -17.16 -8.47 -5.96
C MET A 274 -16.34 -7.24 -6.34
N LEU A 275 -15.49 -7.35 -7.37
CA LEU A 275 -14.64 -6.26 -7.85
C LEU A 275 -15.31 -5.40 -8.93
N GLY A 276 -16.51 -5.76 -9.38
CA GLY A 276 -17.18 -5.09 -10.50
C GLY A 276 -16.43 -5.26 -11.84
N LEU A 277 -15.67 -6.38 -11.99
CA LEU A 277 -14.93 -6.65 -13.21
C LEU A 277 -15.83 -7.27 -14.26
N VAL A 278 -15.84 -6.70 -15.44
CA VAL A 278 -16.63 -7.22 -16.56
C VAL A 278 -16.06 -8.55 -17.05
N ASP A 279 -16.92 -9.49 -17.38
CA ASP A 279 -16.48 -10.74 -18.02
C ASP A 279 -15.85 -10.42 -19.39
N LYS A 280 -14.61 -10.90 -19.61
CA LYS A 280 -13.91 -10.71 -20.89
C LYS A 280 -14.71 -11.21 -22.08
N SER A 281 -15.55 -12.24 -21.90
CA SER A 281 -16.44 -12.75 -22.94
C SER A 281 -17.47 -11.68 -23.36
N LYS A 282 -18.06 -10.94 -22.42
CA LYS A 282 -18.98 -9.83 -22.72
C LYS A 282 -18.30 -8.70 -23.46
N LEU A 283 -17.03 -8.37 -23.07
CA LEU A 283 -16.24 -7.34 -23.74
C LEU A 283 -15.87 -7.74 -25.19
N ILE A 284 -15.45 -8.98 -25.40
CA ILE A 284 -15.15 -9.50 -26.75
C ILE A 284 -16.39 -9.48 -27.64
N ASN A 285 -17.54 -9.88 -27.11
CA ASN A 285 -18.82 -9.82 -27.84
C ASN A 285 -19.20 -8.38 -28.17
N LEU A 286 -19.04 -7.43 -27.21
CA LEU A 286 -19.27 -6.00 -27.44
C LEU A 286 -18.40 -5.49 -28.58
N LEU A 287 -17.09 -5.75 -28.55
CA LEU A 287 -16.17 -5.36 -29.60
C LEU A 287 -16.53 -6.02 -30.95
N GLY A 288 -16.97 -7.26 -30.93
CA GLY A 288 -17.45 -7.96 -32.11
C GLY A 288 -18.65 -7.27 -32.78
N PHE A 289 -19.61 -6.75 -32.00
CA PHE A 289 -20.72 -5.96 -32.50
C PHE A 289 -20.27 -4.58 -33.00
N VAL A 290 -19.35 -3.93 -32.27
CA VAL A 290 -18.76 -2.64 -32.70
C VAL A 290 -18.09 -2.77 -34.09
N PHE A 291 -17.24 -3.79 -34.28
CA PHE A 291 -16.55 -4.02 -35.55
C PHE A 291 -17.46 -4.43 -36.69
N LYS A 292 -18.62 -5.03 -36.39
CA LYS A 292 -19.63 -5.35 -37.38
C LYS A 292 -20.56 -4.16 -37.74
N GLY A 293 -20.46 -3.05 -37.01
CA GLY A 293 -21.33 -1.90 -37.15
C GLY A 293 -22.76 -2.12 -36.63
N ASP A 294 -23.00 -3.17 -35.82
CA ASP A 294 -24.32 -3.49 -35.26
C ASP A 294 -24.61 -2.61 -34.03
N GLN A 295 -25.09 -1.42 -34.28
CA GLN A 295 -25.37 -0.39 -33.31
C GLN A 295 -26.37 -0.85 -32.21
N LYS A 296 -27.42 -1.56 -32.65
CA LYS A 296 -28.51 -1.98 -31.76
C LYS A 296 -28.02 -2.99 -30.70
N ASN A 297 -27.28 -4.03 -31.10
CA ASN A 297 -26.75 -5.02 -30.20
C ASN A 297 -25.58 -4.47 -29.37
N THR A 298 -24.76 -3.57 -29.91
CA THR A 298 -23.73 -2.86 -29.16
C THR A 298 -24.31 -2.12 -27.96
N LEU A 299 -25.35 -1.30 -28.18
CA LEU A 299 -25.99 -0.52 -27.12
C LEU A 299 -26.66 -1.42 -26.08
N LYS A 300 -27.27 -2.53 -26.53
CA LYS A 300 -27.92 -3.49 -25.64
C LYS A 300 -26.88 -4.13 -24.68
N VAL A 301 -25.79 -4.68 -25.22
CA VAL A 301 -24.74 -5.32 -24.43
C VAL A 301 -24.03 -4.31 -23.53
N PHE A 302 -23.79 -3.11 -24.03
CA PHE A 302 -23.19 -2.04 -23.21
C PHE A 302 -24.08 -1.66 -22.02
N LYS A 303 -25.39 -1.56 -22.24
CA LYS A 303 -26.35 -1.28 -21.16
C LYS A 303 -26.38 -2.39 -20.12
N GLU A 304 -26.39 -3.66 -20.55
CA GLU A 304 -26.29 -4.81 -19.63
C GLU A 304 -25.03 -4.75 -18.77
N ILE A 305 -23.86 -4.44 -19.37
CA ILE A 305 -22.59 -4.28 -18.65
C ILE A 305 -22.65 -3.09 -17.69
N PHE A 306 -23.28 -1.99 -18.09
CA PHE A 306 -23.42 -0.79 -17.25
C PHE A 306 -24.33 -1.05 -16.05
N ASP A 307 -25.45 -1.75 -16.24
CA ASP A 307 -26.40 -2.10 -15.19
C ASP A 307 -25.80 -3.11 -14.17
N ASP A 308 -24.82 -3.94 -14.58
CA ASP A 308 -24.05 -4.83 -13.72
C ASP A 308 -23.07 -4.09 -12.77
N GLY A 309 -22.99 -2.74 -12.79
CA GLY A 309 -22.16 -1.94 -11.88
C GLY A 309 -20.73 -1.67 -12.38
N LEU A 310 -20.61 -1.37 -13.66
CA LEU A 310 -19.37 -1.08 -14.37
C LEU A 310 -18.51 0.03 -13.73
N ASP A 311 -17.24 -0.24 -13.45
CA ASP A 311 -16.23 0.81 -13.28
C ASP A 311 -15.70 1.25 -14.65
N GLY A 312 -16.03 2.49 -15.05
CA GLY A 312 -15.68 3.02 -16.37
C GLY A 312 -14.19 3.02 -16.67
N LYS A 313 -13.33 3.20 -15.66
CA LYS A 313 -11.87 3.20 -15.84
C LYS A 313 -11.33 1.80 -16.09
N LEU A 314 -11.79 0.82 -15.34
CA LEU A 314 -11.42 -0.60 -15.51
C LEU A 314 -11.92 -1.10 -16.87
N PHE A 315 -13.14 -0.78 -17.25
CA PHE A 315 -13.71 -1.14 -18.53
C PHE A 315 -12.89 -0.61 -19.72
N LEU A 316 -12.48 0.66 -19.69
CA LEU A 316 -11.64 1.22 -20.73
C LEU A 316 -10.28 0.55 -20.80
N ASN A 317 -9.66 0.26 -19.65
CA ASN A 317 -8.38 -0.44 -19.60
C ASN A 317 -8.48 -1.86 -20.17
N ASP A 318 -9.54 -2.60 -19.83
CA ASP A 318 -9.78 -3.95 -20.34
C ASP A 318 -10.02 -3.93 -21.86
N ILE A 319 -10.79 -2.98 -22.37
CA ILE A 319 -10.98 -2.79 -23.82
C ILE A 319 -9.64 -2.48 -24.51
N LEU A 320 -8.86 -1.56 -23.98
CA LEU A 320 -7.55 -1.20 -24.53
C LEU A 320 -6.59 -2.41 -24.53
N GLU A 321 -6.60 -3.22 -23.47
CA GLU A 321 -5.80 -4.46 -23.42
C GLU A 321 -6.20 -5.43 -24.55
N ILE A 322 -7.51 -5.64 -24.75
CA ILE A 322 -8.02 -6.52 -25.79
C ILE A 322 -7.65 -5.98 -27.18
N LEU A 323 -7.87 -4.68 -27.43
CA LEU A 323 -7.52 -4.04 -28.70
C LEU A 323 -6.03 -4.11 -28.99
N TYR A 324 -5.18 -3.89 -27.98
CA TYR A 324 -3.72 -4.05 -28.11
C TYR A 324 -3.33 -5.48 -28.50
N LEU A 325 -3.93 -6.48 -27.84
CA LEU A 325 -3.66 -7.90 -28.17
C LEU A 325 -4.10 -8.25 -29.59
N LEU A 326 -5.25 -7.72 -30.03
CA LEU A 326 -5.74 -7.91 -31.39
C LEU A 326 -4.80 -7.24 -32.41
N SER A 327 -4.40 -5.98 -32.19
CA SER A 327 -3.48 -5.26 -33.07
C SER A 327 -2.14 -5.98 -33.18
N ARG A 328 -1.57 -6.45 -32.06
CA ARG A 328 -0.32 -7.22 -32.06
C ARG A 328 -0.41 -8.50 -32.87
N ARG A 329 -1.53 -9.23 -32.80
CA ARG A 329 -1.75 -10.44 -33.61
C ARG A 329 -1.88 -10.11 -35.10
N CYS A 330 -2.58 -9.04 -35.45
CA CYS A 330 -2.69 -8.59 -36.85
C CYS A 330 -1.30 -8.23 -37.42
N ASN A 331 -0.47 -7.50 -36.68
CA ASN A 331 0.87 -7.13 -37.13
C ASN A 331 1.80 -8.35 -37.33
N VAL A 332 1.75 -9.34 -36.44
CA VAL A 332 2.53 -10.59 -36.59
C VAL A 332 2.07 -11.37 -37.84
N LEU A 333 0.80 -11.32 -38.20
CA LEU A 333 0.31 -11.95 -39.42
C LEU A 333 0.76 -11.19 -40.69
N THR A 334 0.81 -9.84 -40.65
CA THR A 334 1.31 -9.03 -41.79
C THR A 334 2.79 -9.20 -41.98
N ASP A 335 3.61 -9.28 -40.95
CA ASP A 335 5.06 -9.52 -41.05
C ASP A 335 5.40 -10.93 -41.61
N SER A 336 4.56 -11.93 -41.29
CA SER A 336 4.73 -13.27 -41.88
C SER A 336 4.36 -13.35 -43.35
N PHE A 337 3.54 -12.45 -43.88
CA PHE A 337 3.24 -12.35 -45.32
C PHE A 337 4.31 -11.58 -46.08
N HIS A 338 5.03 -10.64 -45.46
CA HIS A 338 6.11 -9.88 -46.09
C HIS A 338 7.46 -10.63 -46.14
N THR A 339 7.65 -11.68 -45.34
CA THR A 339 8.86 -12.51 -45.36
C THR A 339 8.75 -13.74 -46.29
N SER A 340 7.59 -13.92 -46.92
CA SER A 340 7.33 -15.02 -47.88
C SER A 340 7.20 -14.57 -49.36
N LEU A 341 7.56 -13.33 -49.67
CA LEU A 341 7.78 -12.78 -51.01
C LEU A 341 9.24 -12.36 -51.18
#